data_fe5998d3f565ccbab899340e1650d280
#
_entry.id   fe5998d3f565ccbab899340e1650d280
#
_cell.length_a   1.000
_cell.length_b   1.000
_cell.length_c   1.000
_cell.angle_alpha   90.00
_cell.angle_beta   90.00
_cell.angle_gamma   90.00
#
_symmetry.space_group_name_H-M   'P 1'
#
loop_
_entity.id
_entity.type
_entity.pdbx_description
1 polymer ?
#
loop_
_entity_poly.entity_id
_entity_poly.type
_entity_poly.pdbx_seq_one_letter_code
_entity_poly.pdbx_strand_id
1 'polypeptide(L)'
;MLDLLFETSWEVCNKVGGIYAVLSTKAKTLQSLYKDKVIFIGPDVWAPANESPDFDECRTVLDDWRKSTRLPDEIKVRTGRWDVPGRPLAILVSFRHLEGRINDIYAQMWELYHVDSLHGYGDYDEACAFAVAAAKVIESISCHWSDKCKRLVAHFDEWTTGMGLLYIKSRLPQVRTVFTTHATSIGRSIAGNGKPLYDYMPGYNGDQMASELNMESKHSLEKAAAHAADAFTTVSEVTARECEQLLERRPLVTPNAFEQRFVPKGKDYDVARKRAREKMLDVVKALTGRILPDDTLLIATSGRCEFRNKGIDLYLDALNVMRTLLHSNVQATRPVVAFVLVPSWVDCPRFELVGNLCSNIAERLPNPVVTHDLHQPGQDVVLRKMRDVNFTNKPDDQLLVIDVPCYLNGHDGVFELSYYDVLVGLDLTVFPSYYEPWGYTPLESVAFGVPTITTNLAGFGQWVLDNFDTDPASSGVTVLHRTDSNYSETVHALAAELMRYYHMPARQMLARMKAARITAKEAQWKQFIAAYQEAYSFDE
;
A
#
# COMPACT_ATOMS: atom_id res chain seq x y z
N MET A 1 23.37 22.10 3.03
CA MET A 1 21.89 22.21 3.20
C MET A 1 21.28 22.19 1.80
N LEU A 2 20.20 21.45 1.58
CA LEU A 2 19.50 21.31 0.30
C LEU A 2 18.89 22.66 -0.14
N ASP A 3 19.01 23.00 -1.43
CA ASP A 3 18.43 24.23 -1.99
C ASP A 3 17.05 23.97 -2.61
N LEU A 4 16.88 22.82 -3.28
CA LEU A 4 15.62 22.44 -3.90
C LEU A 4 15.51 20.90 -4.02
N LEU A 5 14.34 20.37 -3.70
CA LEU A 5 13.98 18.96 -3.81
C LEU A 5 12.77 18.80 -4.74
N PHE A 6 12.92 18.00 -5.77
CA PHE A 6 11.81 17.54 -6.61
C PHE A 6 11.42 16.13 -6.20
N GLU A 7 10.15 15.91 -5.91
CA GLU A 7 9.54 14.60 -5.64
C GLU A 7 8.63 14.23 -6.81
N THR A 8 9.05 13.31 -7.65
CA THR A 8 8.32 12.94 -8.88
C THR A 8 7.71 11.55 -8.74
N SER A 9 6.40 11.44 -8.91
CA SER A 9 5.69 10.18 -8.88
C SER A 9 4.41 10.25 -9.72
N TRP A 10 4.04 9.11 -10.29
CA TRP A 10 2.73 8.92 -10.93
C TRP A 10 1.56 9.19 -9.97
N GLU A 11 1.78 9.02 -8.66
CA GLU A 11 0.74 9.17 -7.64
C GLU A 11 0.73 10.53 -6.92
N VAL A 12 1.45 11.52 -7.39
CA VAL A 12 1.32 12.91 -6.91
C VAL A 12 0.01 13.50 -7.43
N CYS A 13 -0.88 13.93 -6.54
CA CYS A 13 -2.24 14.42 -6.85
C CYS A 13 -3.08 13.41 -7.66
N ASN A 14 -2.70 12.14 -7.66
CA ASN A 14 -3.33 11.08 -8.42
C ASN A 14 -3.37 9.79 -7.58
N LYS A 15 -4.49 9.55 -6.92
CA LYS A 15 -4.65 8.43 -5.99
C LYS A 15 -4.91 7.12 -6.74
N VAL A 16 -3.88 6.31 -6.89
CA VAL A 16 -3.94 4.99 -7.53
C VAL A 16 -3.67 3.86 -6.55
N GLY A 17 -2.64 3.99 -5.71
CA GLY A 17 -2.22 2.91 -4.82
C GLY A 17 -1.52 3.36 -3.54
N GLY A 18 -0.65 2.49 -3.02
CA GLY A 18 0.04 2.71 -1.74
C GLY A 18 1.10 3.82 -1.77
N ILE A 19 1.65 4.15 -2.95
CA ILE A 19 2.65 5.22 -3.09
C ILE A 19 2.02 6.57 -2.78
N TYR A 20 0.75 6.78 -3.16
CA TYR A 20 -0.01 7.96 -2.76
C TYR A 20 0.01 8.16 -1.23
N ALA A 21 -0.22 7.09 -0.46
CA ALA A 21 -0.20 7.15 1.00
C ALA A 21 1.21 7.50 1.53
N VAL A 22 2.26 6.95 0.94
CA VAL A 22 3.65 7.29 1.27
C VAL A 22 3.91 8.78 1.07
N LEU A 23 3.66 9.26 -0.13
CA LEU A 23 4.02 10.64 -0.53
C LEU A 23 3.15 11.68 0.17
N SER A 24 1.84 11.47 0.22
CA SER A 24 0.89 12.40 0.85
C SER A 24 1.13 12.56 2.35
N THR A 25 1.54 11.50 3.04
CA THR A 25 1.85 11.56 4.46
C THR A 25 3.26 12.07 4.74
N LYS A 26 4.23 11.76 3.88
CA LYS A 26 5.61 12.29 3.94
C LYS A 26 5.66 13.81 3.67
N ALA A 27 4.76 14.31 2.84
CA ALA A 27 4.71 15.70 2.40
C ALA A 27 4.76 16.72 3.55
N LYS A 28 4.01 16.48 4.63
CA LYS A 28 4.01 17.36 5.82
C LYS A 28 5.39 17.46 6.46
N THR A 29 6.09 16.35 6.58
CA THR A 29 7.43 16.31 7.18
C THR A 29 8.46 17.01 6.28
N LEU A 30 8.42 16.75 4.97
CA LEU A 30 9.27 17.43 4.00
C LEU A 30 9.02 18.94 3.96
N GLN A 31 7.74 19.35 3.96
CA GLN A 31 7.35 20.77 3.99
C GLN A 31 7.82 21.45 5.28
N SER A 32 7.77 20.76 6.41
CA SER A 32 8.27 21.27 7.69
C SER A 32 9.80 21.48 7.68
N LEU A 33 10.55 20.56 7.07
CA LEU A 33 12.01 20.58 6.98
C LEU A 33 12.53 21.59 5.94
N TYR A 34 11.92 21.58 4.77
CA TYR A 34 12.45 22.28 3.60
C TYR A 34 11.57 23.44 3.12
N LYS A 35 10.36 23.56 3.65
CA LYS A 35 9.35 24.57 3.25
C LYS A 35 9.09 24.51 1.74
N ASP A 36 8.89 25.65 1.09
CA ASP A 36 8.63 25.76 -0.35
C ASP A 36 9.88 25.46 -1.24
N LYS A 37 10.89 24.83 -0.67
CA LYS A 37 11.99 24.21 -1.41
C LYS A 37 11.70 22.78 -1.87
N VAL A 38 10.52 22.24 -1.53
CA VAL A 38 10.05 20.94 -2.01
C VAL A 38 8.96 21.15 -3.04
N ILE A 39 9.13 20.56 -4.21
CA ILE A 39 8.15 20.59 -5.30
C ILE A 39 7.78 19.17 -5.68
N PHE A 40 6.52 18.83 -5.51
CA PHE A 40 5.97 17.56 -5.97
C PHE A 40 5.56 17.67 -7.44
N ILE A 41 5.88 16.65 -8.24
CA ILE A 41 5.57 16.62 -9.67
C ILE A 41 4.75 15.38 -9.99
N GLY A 42 3.56 15.59 -10.53
CA GLY A 42 2.62 14.53 -10.91
C GLY A 42 2.08 14.69 -12.32
N PRO A 43 1.41 13.65 -12.84
CA PRO A 43 0.80 13.67 -14.16
C PRO A 43 -0.48 14.49 -14.18
N ASP A 44 -0.69 15.29 -15.22
CA ASP A 44 -1.99 15.91 -15.45
C ASP A 44 -2.92 14.95 -16.21
N VAL A 45 -3.44 13.99 -15.51
CA VAL A 45 -4.44 13.02 -16.02
C VAL A 45 -5.86 13.58 -16.02
N TRP A 46 -6.07 14.76 -15.45
CA TRP A 46 -7.35 15.43 -15.26
C TRP A 46 -7.72 16.38 -16.42
N ALA A 47 -6.80 16.59 -17.36
CA ALA A 47 -7.09 17.33 -18.57
C ALA A 47 -8.00 16.51 -19.52
N PRO A 48 -9.01 17.12 -20.20
CA PRO A 48 -9.24 18.56 -20.31
C PRO A 48 -10.15 19.18 -19.24
N ALA A 49 -10.72 18.39 -18.33
CA ALA A 49 -11.64 18.89 -17.30
C ALA A 49 -11.00 19.89 -16.33
N ASN A 50 -9.65 19.91 -16.26
CA ASN A 50 -8.84 20.75 -15.36
C ASN A 50 -9.23 20.65 -13.89
N GLU A 51 -9.78 19.52 -13.49
CA GLU A 51 -10.15 19.20 -12.12
C GLU A 51 -9.19 18.13 -11.57
N SER A 52 -8.84 18.26 -10.32
CA SER A 52 -8.20 17.22 -9.53
C SER A 52 -8.69 17.36 -8.11
N PRO A 53 -9.21 16.29 -7.49
CA PRO A 53 -9.80 16.39 -6.14
C PRO A 53 -8.79 16.79 -5.07
N ASP A 54 -7.51 16.54 -5.32
CA ASP A 54 -6.43 16.74 -4.35
C ASP A 54 -5.45 17.86 -4.77
N PHE A 55 -5.85 18.76 -5.67
CA PHE A 55 -4.98 19.81 -6.18
C PHE A 55 -5.66 21.17 -6.19
N ASP A 56 -5.09 22.11 -5.43
CA ASP A 56 -5.51 23.50 -5.41
C ASP A 56 -4.64 24.30 -6.38
N GLU A 57 -5.17 24.59 -7.56
CA GLU A 57 -4.47 25.38 -8.57
C GLU A 57 -4.22 26.80 -8.08
N CYS A 58 -2.97 27.25 -8.13
CA CYS A 58 -2.57 28.59 -7.78
C CYS A 58 -1.53 29.11 -8.78
N ARG A 59 -1.95 30.02 -9.63
CA ARG A 59 -1.11 30.57 -10.72
C ARG A 59 -0.02 31.51 -10.24
N THR A 60 -0.05 31.93 -8.98
CA THR A 60 0.97 32.81 -8.41
C THR A 60 2.17 32.08 -7.83
N VAL A 61 2.05 30.78 -7.56
CA VAL A 61 3.21 29.97 -7.15
C VAL A 61 4.11 29.69 -8.34
N LEU A 62 5.41 29.75 -8.12
CA LEU A 62 6.44 29.58 -9.16
C LEU A 62 6.31 30.57 -10.34
N ASP A 63 5.74 31.74 -10.09
CA ASP A 63 5.36 32.72 -11.10
C ASP A 63 6.56 33.28 -11.87
N ASP A 64 7.69 33.52 -11.18
CA ASP A 64 8.94 33.97 -11.79
C ASP A 64 9.42 33.00 -12.88
N TRP A 65 9.44 31.70 -12.57
CA TRP A 65 9.81 30.67 -13.53
C TRP A 65 8.81 30.59 -14.68
N ARG A 66 7.50 30.53 -14.38
CA ARG A 66 6.45 30.37 -15.39
C ARG A 66 6.38 31.52 -16.40
N LYS A 67 6.62 32.74 -15.97
CA LYS A 67 6.58 33.93 -16.84
C LYS A 67 7.83 34.12 -17.69
N SER A 68 8.98 33.63 -17.20
CA SER A 68 10.26 33.81 -17.84
C SER A 68 10.70 32.65 -18.73
N THR A 69 10.00 31.50 -18.65
CA THR A 69 10.45 30.27 -19.30
C THR A 69 9.37 29.70 -20.21
N ARG A 70 9.80 29.27 -21.40
CA ARG A 70 8.96 28.47 -22.31
C ARG A 70 9.43 27.02 -22.22
N LEU A 71 8.52 26.10 -21.89
CA LEU A 71 8.81 24.68 -21.87
C LEU A 71 8.93 24.10 -23.30
N PRO A 72 9.85 23.15 -23.50
CA PRO A 72 9.99 22.47 -24.80
C PRO A 72 8.81 21.53 -25.08
N ASP A 73 8.72 21.08 -26.32
CA ASP A 73 7.82 19.99 -26.75
C ASP A 73 6.35 20.21 -26.36
N GLU A 74 5.88 21.46 -26.38
CA GLU A 74 4.50 21.82 -26.06
C GLU A 74 4.02 21.37 -24.66
N ILE A 75 4.92 21.06 -23.75
CA ILE A 75 4.61 20.69 -22.37
C ILE A 75 3.86 21.84 -21.70
N LYS A 76 2.71 21.52 -21.12
CA LYS A 76 1.92 22.44 -20.30
C LYS A 76 1.97 22.01 -18.85
N VAL A 77 1.96 22.98 -17.96
CA VAL A 77 1.98 22.73 -16.52
C VAL A 77 0.85 23.51 -15.84
N ARG A 78 0.30 22.89 -14.81
CA ARG A 78 -0.56 23.54 -13.83
C ARG A 78 0.23 23.60 -12.52
N THR A 79 0.29 24.77 -11.90
CA THR A 79 1.02 24.97 -10.64
C THR A 79 0.05 25.29 -9.53
N GLY A 80 0.35 24.81 -8.34
CA GLY A 80 -0.50 24.98 -7.18
C GLY A 80 0.04 24.31 -5.94
N ARG A 81 -0.86 23.82 -5.11
CA ARG A 81 -0.53 23.05 -3.92
C ARG A 81 -1.30 21.74 -3.90
N TRP A 82 -0.62 20.70 -3.46
CA TRP A 82 -1.27 19.44 -3.20
C TRP A 82 -2.11 19.55 -1.93
N ASP A 83 -3.41 19.20 -2.00
CA ASP A 83 -4.35 19.30 -0.88
C ASP A 83 -4.21 18.11 0.08
N VAL A 84 -3.03 18.02 0.65
CA VAL A 84 -2.65 17.05 1.66
C VAL A 84 -1.96 17.77 2.83
N PRO A 85 -1.73 17.11 3.96
CA PRO A 85 -1.05 17.74 5.08
C PRO A 85 0.30 18.34 4.71
N GLY A 86 0.50 19.58 5.14
CA GLY A 86 1.68 20.37 4.78
C GLY A 86 1.49 21.23 3.53
N ARG A 87 0.49 20.93 2.70
CA ARG A 87 0.14 21.68 1.47
C ARG A 87 1.38 22.05 0.64
N PRO A 88 2.22 21.07 0.25
CA PRO A 88 3.44 21.36 -0.48
C PRO A 88 3.15 21.91 -1.87
N LEU A 89 4.14 22.59 -2.45
CA LEU A 89 4.08 22.99 -3.86
C LEU A 89 3.92 21.76 -4.74
N ALA A 90 3.06 21.84 -5.75
CA ALA A 90 2.85 20.79 -6.72
C ALA A 90 2.75 21.34 -8.14
N ILE A 91 3.25 20.56 -9.08
CA ILE A 91 3.16 20.80 -10.51
C ILE A 91 2.52 19.59 -11.16
N LEU A 92 1.42 19.80 -11.89
CA LEU A 92 0.83 18.78 -12.76
C LEU A 92 1.33 19.01 -14.19
N VAL A 93 1.84 17.95 -14.81
CA VAL A 93 2.54 18.03 -16.10
C VAL A 93 1.76 17.29 -17.18
N SER A 94 1.48 17.96 -18.30
CA SER A 94 0.93 17.32 -19.49
C SER A 94 2.00 16.51 -20.22
N PHE A 95 1.67 15.33 -20.71
CA PHE A 95 2.66 14.41 -21.30
C PHE A 95 2.17 13.67 -22.53
N ARG A 96 0.88 13.55 -22.77
CA ARG A 96 0.29 12.69 -23.84
C ARG A 96 0.78 13.03 -25.24
N HIS A 97 1.14 14.29 -25.49
CA HIS A 97 1.69 14.70 -26.78
C HIS A 97 3.10 14.13 -27.04
N LEU A 98 3.82 13.69 -26.00
CA LEU A 98 5.12 13.01 -26.14
C LEU A 98 4.98 11.56 -26.59
N GLU A 99 3.82 10.93 -26.42
CA GLU A 99 3.57 9.55 -26.85
C GLU A 99 3.81 9.39 -28.36
N GLY A 100 3.48 10.39 -29.17
CA GLY A 100 3.73 10.41 -30.61
C GLY A 100 5.23 10.46 -31.01
N ARG A 101 6.12 10.79 -30.07
CA ARG A 101 7.58 10.90 -30.27
C ARG A 101 8.37 9.97 -29.34
N ILE A 102 7.69 9.04 -28.69
CA ILE A 102 8.29 8.20 -27.66
C ILE A 102 9.42 7.32 -28.20
N ASN A 103 9.37 6.91 -29.48
CA ASN A 103 10.38 6.09 -30.09
C ASN A 103 11.75 6.78 -30.19
N ASP A 104 11.79 8.09 -30.37
CA ASP A 104 13.04 8.86 -30.38
C ASP A 104 13.69 8.83 -28.98
N ILE A 105 12.84 8.91 -27.94
CA ILE A 105 13.27 8.81 -26.54
C ILE A 105 13.79 7.41 -26.26
N TYR A 106 13.09 6.38 -26.71
CA TYR A 106 13.48 4.98 -26.52
C TYR A 106 14.82 4.65 -27.20
N ALA A 107 15.03 5.15 -28.42
CA ALA A 107 16.31 5.00 -29.12
C ALA A 107 17.46 5.60 -28.32
N GLN A 108 17.29 6.81 -27.79
CA GLN A 108 18.28 7.47 -26.94
C GLN A 108 18.55 6.68 -25.65
N MET A 109 17.51 6.17 -24.99
CA MET A 109 17.64 5.39 -23.75
C MET A 109 18.29 4.02 -23.99
N TRP A 110 18.06 3.41 -25.15
CA TRP A 110 18.79 2.22 -25.55
C TRP A 110 20.29 2.50 -25.76
N GLU A 111 20.62 3.56 -26.48
CA GLU A 111 22.01 3.93 -26.74
C GLU A 111 22.80 4.26 -25.46
N LEU A 112 22.17 4.97 -24.52
CA LEU A 112 22.84 5.44 -23.30
C LEU A 112 22.83 4.44 -22.15
N TYR A 113 21.75 3.67 -22.00
CA TYR A 113 21.49 2.87 -20.81
C TYR A 113 21.04 1.44 -21.08
N HIS A 114 20.94 1.04 -22.37
CA HIS A 114 20.47 -0.29 -22.79
C HIS A 114 19.07 -0.65 -22.27
N VAL A 115 18.17 0.34 -22.15
CA VAL A 115 16.77 0.11 -21.77
C VAL A 115 16.01 -0.48 -22.93
N ASP A 116 15.51 -1.69 -22.78
CA ASP A 116 14.67 -2.36 -23.77
C ASP A 116 13.23 -1.84 -23.70
N SER A 117 12.84 -0.97 -24.63
CA SER A 117 11.47 -0.47 -24.71
C SER A 117 10.64 -1.14 -25.83
N LEU A 118 11.22 -2.09 -26.57
CA LEU A 118 10.51 -2.78 -27.67
C LEU A 118 9.45 -3.76 -27.15
N HIS A 119 9.63 -4.28 -25.95
CA HIS A 119 8.70 -5.20 -25.28
C HIS A 119 7.75 -4.48 -24.33
N GLY A 120 7.64 -3.14 -24.41
CA GLY A 120 6.71 -2.35 -23.60
C GLY A 120 5.26 -2.65 -23.97
N TYR A 121 4.43 -2.77 -22.95
CA TYR A 121 2.98 -2.95 -23.10
C TYR A 121 2.20 -2.29 -21.95
N GLY A 122 0.89 -2.19 -22.15
CA GLY A 122 -0.01 -1.61 -21.14
C GLY A 122 0.31 -0.13 -20.90
N ASP A 123 0.65 0.20 -19.67
CA ASP A 123 0.92 1.55 -19.17
C ASP A 123 2.37 2.03 -19.39
N TYR A 124 3.21 1.27 -20.11
CA TYR A 124 4.63 1.58 -20.26
C TYR A 124 4.88 2.92 -20.97
N ASP A 125 4.26 3.12 -22.14
CA ASP A 125 4.47 4.33 -22.95
C ASP A 125 3.96 5.59 -22.22
N GLU A 126 2.81 5.50 -21.58
CA GLU A 126 2.21 6.59 -20.82
C GLU A 126 3.11 7.00 -19.64
N ALA A 127 3.60 6.02 -18.88
CA ALA A 127 4.52 6.25 -17.76
C ALA A 127 5.83 6.88 -18.21
N CYS A 128 6.44 6.36 -19.28
CA CYS A 128 7.69 6.89 -19.84
C CYS A 128 7.52 8.32 -20.37
N ALA A 129 6.42 8.61 -21.07
CA ALA A 129 6.12 9.95 -21.56
C ALA A 129 5.98 10.96 -20.41
N PHE A 130 5.24 10.59 -19.36
CA PHE A 130 5.13 11.40 -18.14
C PHE A 130 6.50 11.64 -17.49
N ALA A 131 7.28 10.58 -17.29
CA ALA A 131 8.58 10.66 -16.63
C ALA A 131 9.51 11.66 -17.33
N VAL A 132 9.58 11.59 -18.67
CA VAL A 132 10.41 12.51 -19.47
C VAL A 132 9.85 13.93 -19.46
N ALA A 133 8.54 14.10 -19.53
CA ALA A 133 7.91 15.42 -19.42
C ALA A 133 8.22 16.08 -18.07
N ALA A 134 8.10 15.32 -16.97
CA ALA A 134 8.47 15.78 -15.63
C ALA A 134 9.97 16.15 -15.53
N ALA A 135 10.84 15.35 -16.10
CA ALA A 135 12.28 15.61 -16.13
C ALA A 135 12.61 16.90 -16.90
N LYS A 136 11.94 17.18 -18.02
CA LYS A 136 12.10 18.43 -18.76
C LYS A 136 11.61 19.65 -17.97
N VAL A 137 10.58 19.49 -17.15
CA VAL A 137 10.15 20.54 -16.20
C VAL A 137 11.22 20.77 -15.13
N ILE A 138 11.81 19.71 -14.57
CA ILE A 138 12.92 19.81 -13.60
C ILE A 138 14.13 20.51 -14.25
N GLU A 139 14.50 20.15 -15.48
CA GLU A 139 15.57 20.80 -16.23
C GLU A 139 15.33 22.30 -16.39
N SER A 140 14.13 22.67 -16.80
CA SER A 140 13.73 24.08 -16.96
C SER A 140 13.81 24.89 -15.67
N ILE A 141 13.32 24.34 -14.56
CA ILE A 141 13.39 24.98 -13.23
C ILE A 141 14.84 25.09 -12.76
N SER A 142 15.63 24.03 -12.92
CA SER A 142 17.04 23.98 -12.54
C SER A 142 17.87 25.01 -13.30
N CYS A 143 17.63 25.18 -14.59
CA CYS A 143 18.29 26.20 -15.40
C CYS A 143 17.87 27.61 -14.99
N HIS A 144 16.58 27.84 -14.70
CA HIS A 144 16.09 29.15 -14.28
C HIS A 144 16.71 29.65 -12.98
N TRP A 145 16.93 28.76 -12.03
CA TRP A 145 17.52 29.10 -10.72
C TRP A 145 18.98 28.68 -10.56
N SER A 146 19.69 28.41 -11.64
CA SER A 146 21.08 27.92 -11.63
C SER A 146 22.05 28.83 -10.85
N ASP A 147 21.81 30.15 -10.82
CA ASP A 147 22.62 31.09 -10.07
C ASP A 147 22.34 31.06 -8.56
N LYS A 148 21.16 30.65 -8.14
CA LYS A 148 20.68 30.68 -6.75
C LYS A 148 20.72 29.33 -6.07
N CYS A 149 20.52 28.26 -6.81
CA CYS A 149 20.38 26.89 -6.32
C CYS A 149 21.51 26.02 -6.88
N LYS A 150 22.35 25.48 -5.98
CA LYS A 150 23.50 24.63 -6.35
C LYS A 150 23.32 23.19 -5.90
N ARG A 151 22.59 22.97 -4.79
CA ARG A 151 22.33 21.63 -4.22
C ARG A 151 20.91 21.22 -4.52
N LEU A 152 20.73 20.66 -5.72
CA LEU A 152 19.45 20.19 -6.25
C LEU A 152 19.36 18.69 -6.14
N VAL A 153 18.22 18.19 -5.65
CA VAL A 153 17.90 16.75 -5.61
C VAL A 153 16.65 16.50 -6.43
N ALA A 154 16.69 15.50 -7.29
CA ALA A 154 15.55 14.99 -8.03
C ALA A 154 15.29 13.54 -7.61
N HIS A 155 14.18 13.33 -6.91
CA HIS A 155 13.73 12.04 -6.42
C HIS A 155 12.64 11.49 -7.34
N PHE A 156 12.80 10.25 -7.76
CA PHE A 156 11.91 9.55 -8.67
C PHE A 156 11.41 8.25 -8.03
N ASP A 157 10.11 8.09 -7.96
CA ASP A 157 9.45 6.94 -7.36
C ASP A 157 8.96 5.95 -8.41
N GLU A 158 9.37 4.70 -8.28
CA GLU A 158 9.01 3.56 -9.11
C GLU A 158 9.55 3.58 -10.56
N TRP A 159 9.49 2.43 -11.22
CA TRP A 159 9.85 2.28 -12.63
C TRP A 159 9.10 3.28 -13.52
N THR A 160 7.88 3.66 -13.15
CA THR A 160 7.03 4.62 -13.88
C THR A 160 7.68 5.99 -14.05
N THR A 161 8.66 6.33 -13.23
CA THR A 161 9.41 7.59 -13.32
C THR A 161 10.89 7.38 -13.69
N GLY A 162 11.31 6.14 -13.84
CA GLY A 162 12.71 5.79 -14.08
C GLY A 162 13.31 6.44 -15.33
N MET A 163 12.53 6.56 -16.42
CA MET A 163 13.03 7.19 -17.65
C MET A 163 13.32 8.70 -17.46
N GLY A 164 12.59 9.36 -16.57
CA GLY A 164 12.86 10.74 -16.18
C GLY A 164 14.17 10.88 -15.42
N LEU A 165 14.48 9.94 -14.54
CA LEU A 165 15.77 9.89 -13.84
C LEU A 165 16.93 9.76 -14.84
N LEU A 166 16.81 8.84 -15.78
CA LEU A 166 17.85 8.63 -16.82
C LEU A 166 18.05 9.88 -17.68
N TYR A 167 16.95 10.58 -18.01
CA TYR A 167 17.02 11.87 -18.70
C TYR A 167 17.81 12.90 -17.88
N ILE A 168 17.53 13.07 -16.59
CA ILE A 168 18.24 13.99 -15.72
C ILE A 168 19.73 13.64 -15.64
N LYS A 169 20.07 12.36 -15.47
CA LYS A 169 21.47 11.91 -15.42
C LYS A 169 22.24 12.26 -16.68
N SER A 170 21.62 12.17 -17.84
CA SER A 170 22.27 12.48 -19.13
C SER A 170 22.41 13.98 -19.40
N ARG A 171 21.49 14.81 -18.85
CA ARG A 171 21.38 16.24 -19.18
C ARG A 171 21.91 17.16 -18.07
N LEU A 172 21.74 16.77 -16.82
CA LEU A 172 22.02 17.58 -15.62
C LEU A 172 22.86 16.79 -14.60
N PRO A 173 24.11 16.43 -14.92
CA PRO A 173 24.93 15.58 -14.05
C PRO A 173 25.19 16.21 -12.66
N GLN A 174 25.01 17.53 -12.51
CA GLN A 174 25.14 18.25 -11.23
C GLN A 174 23.92 18.09 -10.32
N VAL A 175 22.78 17.61 -10.81
CA VAL A 175 21.60 17.33 -9.99
C VAL A 175 21.75 15.94 -9.37
N ARG A 176 21.71 15.87 -8.05
CA ARG A 176 21.70 14.58 -7.35
C ARG A 176 20.40 13.86 -7.60
N THR A 177 20.48 12.63 -8.05
CA THR A 177 19.31 11.78 -8.35
C THR A 177 19.11 10.73 -7.27
N VAL A 178 17.86 10.55 -6.86
CA VAL A 178 17.42 9.49 -5.95
C VAL A 178 16.35 8.67 -6.65
N PHE A 179 16.49 7.36 -6.61
CA PHE A 179 15.50 6.43 -7.14
C PHE A 179 14.97 5.53 -6.04
N THR A 180 13.65 5.48 -5.88
CA THR A 180 13.00 4.56 -4.95
C THR A 180 12.18 3.53 -5.72
N THR A 181 12.48 2.24 -5.52
CA THR A 181 11.55 1.18 -5.91
C THR A 181 10.79 0.69 -4.68
N HIS A 182 9.45 0.70 -4.76
CA HIS A 182 8.59 0.23 -3.67
C HIS A 182 8.37 -1.29 -3.72
N ALA A 183 8.54 -1.87 -4.89
CA ALA A 183 8.59 -3.30 -5.16
C ALA A 183 9.25 -3.52 -6.50
N THR A 184 10.18 -4.45 -6.65
CA THR A 184 10.72 -4.71 -7.97
C THR A 184 9.63 -5.24 -8.90
N SER A 185 9.58 -4.75 -10.13
CA SER A 185 8.61 -5.20 -11.13
C SER A 185 8.75 -6.71 -11.38
N ILE A 186 9.98 -7.20 -11.45
CA ILE A 186 10.24 -8.62 -11.69
C ILE A 186 9.96 -9.50 -10.47
N GLY A 187 10.29 -9.08 -9.26
CA GLY A 187 10.00 -9.83 -8.03
C GLY A 187 8.49 -9.99 -7.81
N ARG A 188 7.74 -8.89 -8.02
CA ARG A 188 6.27 -8.94 -8.01
C ARG A 188 5.72 -9.90 -9.06
N SER A 189 6.31 -9.94 -10.25
CA SER A 189 5.89 -10.84 -11.33
C SER A 189 6.20 -12.31 -11.00
N ILE A 190 7.37 -12.61 -10.44
CA ILE A 190 7.73 -13.96 -9.99
C ILE A 190 6.72 -14.46 -8.95
N ALA A 191 6.46 -13.67 -7.91
CA ALA A 191 5.50 -14.01 -6.86
C ALA A 191 4.07 -14.13 -7.40
N GLY A 192 3.65 -13.21 -8.27
CA GLY A 192 2.32 -13.17 -8.88
C GLY A 192 2.03 -14.35 -9.80
N ASN A 193 3.06 -14.90 -10.44
CA ASN A 193 2.97 -16.11 -11.28
C ASN A 193 3.10 -17.43 -10.48
N GLY A 194 3.08 -17.36 -9.16
CA GLY A 194 3.11 -18.54 -8.31
C GLY A 194 4.48 -19.23 -8.23
N LYS A 195 5.52 -18.60 -8.74
CA LYS A 195 6.89 -19.13 -8.64
C LYS A 195 7.46 -18.88 -7.23
N PRO A 196 8.28 -19.79 -6.68
CA PRO A 196 8.94 -19.56 -5.40
C PRO A 196 9.94 -18.40 -5.53
N LEU A 197 9.77 -17.38 -4.71
CA LEU A 197 10.61 -16.17 -4.79
C LEU A 197 11.80 -16.24 -3.82
N TYR A 198 11.56 -16.67 -2.57
CA TYR A 198 12.51 -16.44 -1.48
C TYR A 198 13.56 -17.53 -1.35
N ASP A 199 13.16 -18.80 -1.36
CA ASP A 199 14.10 -19.93 -1.22
C ASP A 199 15.01 -20.06 -2.45
N TYR A 200 14.51 -19.66 -3.63
CA TYR A 200 15.26 -19.71 -4.88
C TYR A 200 15.90 -18.37 -5.27
N MET A 201 15.75 -17.33 -4.42
CA MET A 201 16.28 -15.99 -4.71
C MET A 201 17.75 -16.00 -5.15
N PRO A 202 18.67 -16.70 -4.48
CA PRO A 202 20.08 -16.70 -4.86
C PRO A 202 20.36 -17.30 -6.26
N GLY A 203 19.44 -18.10 -6.79
CA GLY A 203 19.54 -18.73 -8.11
C GLY A 203 18.91 -17.95 -9.24
N TYR A 204 18.14 -16.91 -8.94
CA TYR A 204 17.48 -16.11 -9.97
C TYR A 204 18.45 -15.12 -10.62
N ASN A 205 18.39 -15.04 -11.93
CA ASN A 205 18.91 -13.92 -12.71
C ASN A 205 17.73 -13.03 -13.13
N GLY A 206 17.76 -11.73 -12.78
CA GLY A 206 16.66 -10.81 -13.02
C GLY A 206 16.34 -10.63 -14.51
N ASP A 207 17.37 -10.52 -15.37
CA ASP A 207 17.21 -10.32 -16.81
C ASP A 207 16.59 -11.56 -17.48
N GLN A 208 17.02 -12.77 -17.06
CA GLN A 208 16.44 -14.02 -17.55
C GLN A 208 14.98 -14.15 -17.11
N MET A 209 14.67 -13.86 -15.85
CA MET A 209 13.30 -13.93 -15.35
C MET A 209 12.41 -12.90 -16.03
N ALA A 210 12.93 -11.72 -16.34
CA ALA A 210 12.20 -10.71 -17.09
C ALA A 210 11.80 -11.21 -18.47
N SER A 211 12.71 -11.89 -19.17
CA SER A 211 12.43 -12.49 -20.46
C SER A 211 11.40 -13.62 -20.37
N GLU A 212 11.50 -14.49 -19.36
CA GLU A 212 10.54 -15.58 -19.15
C GLU A 212 9.11 -15.07 -18.84
N LEU A 213 8.98 -13.92 -18.18
CA LEU A 213 7.71 -13.39 -17.69
C LEU A 213 7.20 -12.18 -18.49
N ASN A 214 7.79 -11.86 -19.64
CA ASN A 214 7.47 -10.70 -20.48
C ASN A 214 7.55 -9.37 -19.71
N MET A 215 8.62 -9.19 -18.95
CA MET A 215 8.86 -7.99 -18.13
C MET A 215 10.10 -7.20 -18.57
N GLU A 216 10.68 -7.50 -19.76
CA GLU A 216 11.95 -6.95 -20.21
C GLU A 216 12.00 -5.43 -20.14
N SER A 217 10.98 -4.75 -20.64
CA SER A 217 10.96 -3.29 -20.69
C SER A 217 10.91 -2.66 -19.30
N LYS A 218 9.97 -3.10 -18.45
CA LYS A 218 9.86 -2.57 -17.08
C LYS A 218 11.10 -2.90 -16.26
N HIS A 219 11.60 -4.13 -16.37
CA HIS A 219 12.78 -4.58 -15.62
C HIS A 219 14.05 -3.85 -16.06
N SER A 220 14.33 -3.74 -17.37
CA SER A 220 15.52 -3.05 -17.85
C SER A 220 15.52 -1.57 -17.49
N LEU A 221 14.36 -0.92 -17.54
CA LEU A 221 14.20 0.47 -17.11
C LEU A 221 14.45 0.63 -15.61
N GLU A 222 13.84 -0.20 -14.79
CA GLU A 222 14.01 -0.17 -13.32
C GLU A 222 15.46 -0.42 -12.93
N LYS A 223 16.10 -1.44 -13.53
CA LYS A 223 17.51 -1.77 -13.31
C LYS A 223 18.44 -0.62 -13.74
N ALA A 224 18.21 -0.04 -14.93
CA ALA A 224 18.98 1.09 -15.41
C ALA A 224 18.84 2.33 -14.48
N ALA A 225 17.62 2.66 -14.05
CA ALA A 225 17.36 3.75 -13.12
C ALA A 225 18.03 3.49 -11.77
N ALA A 226 17.92 2.27 -11.24
CA ALA A 226 18.58 1.87 -10.00
C ALA A 226 20.10 2.05 -10.09
N HIS A 227 20.74 1.66 -11.20
CA HIS A 227 22.19 1.78 -11.38
C HIS A 227 22.66 3.21 -11.66
N ALA A 228 21.89 4.01 -12.38
CA ALA A 228 22.25 5.39 -12.72
C ALA A 228 22.06 6.39 -11.56
N ALA A 229 21.15 6.12 -10.64
CA ALA A 229 20.88 7.02 -9.51
C ALA A 229 22.09 7.21 -8.60
N ASP A 230 22.27 8.43 -8.06
CA ASP A 230 23.29 8.69 -7.04
C ASP A 230 22.96 7.97 -5.73
N ALA A 231 21.66 7.92 -5.36
CA ALA A 231 21.17 7.09 -4.28
C ALA A 231 20.02 6.20 -4.77
N PHE A 232 20.11 4.91 -4.49
CA PHE A 232 19.06 3.94 -4.73
C PHE A 232 18.44 3.52 -3.41
N THR A 233 17.11 3.56 -3.30
CA THR A 233 16.39 3.28 -2.05
C THR A 233 15.24 2.30 -2.27
N THR A 234 14.84 1.62 -1.20
CA THR A 234 13.65 0.78 -1.16
C THR A 234 13.02 0.79 0.24
N VAL A 235 11.83 0.22 0.36
CA VAL A 235 10.97 0.38 1.54
C VAL A 235 11.27 -0.57 2.71
N SER A 236 11.99 -1.65 2.49
CA SER A 236 12.25 -2.65 3.53
C SER A 236 13.51 -3.49 3.26
N GLU A 237 13.98 -4.17 4.29
CA GLU A 237 15.09 -5.11 4.18
C GLU A 237 14.74 -6.31 3.29
N VAL A 238 13.48 -6.77 3.32
CA VAL A 238 13.00 -7.85 2.43
C VAL A 238 13.13 -7.45 0.96
N THR A 239 12.66 -6.25 0.62
CA THR A 239 12.77 -5.72 -0.74
C THR A 239 14.21 -5.35 -1.11
N ALA A 240 15.04 -4.94 -0.13
CA ALA A 240 16.46 -4.65 -0.39
C ALA A 240 17.23 -5.89 -0.86
N ARG A 241 16.97 -7.05 -0.26
CA ARG A 241 17.55 -8.34 -0.72
C ARG A 241 17.06 -8.72 -2.12
N GLU A 242 15.79 -8.47 -2.41
CA GLU A 242 15.20 -8.67 -3.74
C GLU A 242 15.88 -7.77 -4.79
N CYS A 243 16.07 -6.48 -4.48
CA CYS A 243 16.78 -5.55 -5.35
C CYS A 243 18.24 -5.96 -5.58
N GLU A 244 18.94 -6.37 -4.52
CA GLU A 244 20.33 -6.81 -4.59
C GLU A 244 20.51 -7.98 -5.56
N GLN A 245 19.60 -8.96 -5.51
CA GLN A 245 19.65 -10.12 -6.39
C GLN A 245 19.14 -9.84 -7.81
N LEU A 246 17.97 -9.19 -7.92
CA LEU A 246 17.27 -9.10 -9.22
C LEU A 246 17.65 -7.84 -10.02
N LEU A 247 18.03 -6.76 -9.35
CA LEU A 247 18.52 -5.53 -9.98
C LEU A 247 20.04 -5.37 -9.87
N GLU A 248 20.73 -6.30 -9.18
CA GLU A 248 22.19 -6.30 -9.00
C GLU A 248 22.73 -5.03 -8.32
N ARG A 249 21.92 -4.38 -7.50
CA ARG A 249 22.32 -3.25 -6.67
C ARG A 249 21.56 -3.26 -5.36
N ARG A 250 22.31 -3.17 -4.23
CA ARG A 250 21.69 -3.07 -2.91
C ARG A 250 21.28 -1.62 -2.63
N PRO A 251 19.99 -1.37 -2.31
CA PRO A 251 19.51 -0.04 -1.94
C PRO A 251 19.72 0.28 -0.45
N LEU A 252 19.65 1.58 -0.13
CA LEU A 252 19.38 2.06 1.23
C LEU A 252 17.90 1.80 1.57
N VAL A 253 17.63 1.39 2.79
CA VAL A 253 16.25 1.15 3.25
C VAL A 253 15.64 2.44 3.80
N THR A 254 14.54 2.87 3.18
CA THR A 254 13.74 4.05 3.57
C THR A 254 12.31 3.60 3.91
N PRO A 255 12.04 3.20 5.17
CA PRO A 255 10.74 2.63 5.54
C PRO A 255 9.59 3.62 5.39
N ASN A 256 8.38 3.08 5.21
CA ASN A 256 7.16 3.86 5.08
C ASN A 256 6.49 4.07 6.44
N ALA A 257 6.22 5.31 6.78
CA ALA A 257 5.56 5.66 8.04
C ALA A 257 4.05 5.87 7.89
N PHE A 258 3.35 5.91 9.02
CA PHE A 258 1.92 6.20 9.11
C PHE A 258 1.68 7.59 9.72
N GLU A 259 0.61 8.26 9.28
CA GLU A 259 0.19 9.56 9.82
C GLU A 259 -0.84 9.38 10.95
N GLN A 260 -0.41 9.61 12.17
CA GLN A 260 -1.21 9.38 13.39
C GLN A 260 -2.43 10.31 13.55
N ARG A 261 -2.56 11.37 12.78
CA ARG A 261 -3.70 12.28 12.87
C ARG A 261 -5.04 11.64 12.50
N PHE A 262 -5.01 10.54 11.73
CA PHE A 262 -6.22 9.80 11.37
C PHE A 262 -6.79 8.97 12.52
N VAL A 263 -6.01 8.77 13.58
CA VAL A 263 -6.42 7.96 14.71
C VAL A 263 -7.18 8.82 15.73
N PRO A 264 -8.42 8.49 16.06
CA PRO A 264 -9.17 9.18 17.11
C PRO A 264 -8.49 9.01 18.47
N LYS A 265 -8.65 9.97 19.37
CA LYS A 265 -7.94 10.01 20.66
C LYS A 265 -8.91 10.06 21.84
N GLY A 266 -8.48 9.50 22.96
CA GLY A 266 -9.22 9.57 24.22
C GLY A 266 -10.67 9.08 24.09
N LYS A 267 -11.62 9.88 24.54
CA LYS A 267 -13.06 9.54 24.48
C LYS A 267 -13.58 9.34 23.05
N ASP A 268 -13.03 10.06 22.08
CA ASP A 268 -13.44 9.92 20.67
C ASP A 268 -13.07 8.54 20.14
N TYR A 269 -11.95 7.96 20.59
CA TYR A 269 -11.58 6.60 20.27
C TYR A 269 -12.60 5.58 20.79
N ASP A 270 -13.02 5.72 22.05
CA ASP A 270 -13.98 4.81 22.68
C ASP A 270 -15.34 4.88 21.98
N VAL A 271 -15.78 6.10 21.62
CA VAL A 271 -17.02 6.34 20.88
C VAL A 271 -16.94 5.72 19.48
N ALA A 272 -15.84 5.96 18.77
CA ALA A 272 -15.63 5.41 17.43
C ALA A 272 -15.60 3.87 17.46
N ARG A 273 -14.88 3.29 18.42
CA ARG A 273 -14.81 1.83 18.59
C ARG A 273 -16.19 1.22 18.87
N LYS A 274 -16.94 1.82 19.77
CA LYS A 274 -18.31 1.36 20.11
C LYS A 274 -19.21 1.40 18.87
N ARG A 275 -19.25 2.53 18.17
CA ARG A 275 -20.04 2.71 16.95
C ARG A 275 -19.69 1.68 15.87
N ALA A 276 -18.41 1.43 15.67
CA ALA A 276 -17.93 0.47 14.68
C ALA A 276 -18.38 -0.95 15.03
N ARG A 277 -18.25 -1.37 16.30
CA ARG A 277 -18.65 -2.68 16.78
C ARG A 277 -20.15 -2.89 16.66
N GLU A 278 -20.95 -1.93 17.09
CA GLU A 278 -22.41 -1.94 16.95
C GLU A 278 -22.80 -2.14 15.48
N LYS A 279 -22.20 -1.35 14.56
CA LYS A 279 -22.50 -1.47 13.12
C LYS A 279 -22.10 -2.83 12.53
N MET A 280 -20.91 -3.34 12.89
CA MET A 280 -20.48 -4.68 12.45
C MET A 280 -21.44 -5.78 12.94
N LEU A 281 -21.87 -5.72 14.20
CA LEU A 281 -22.81 -6.68 14.78
C LEU A 281 -24.22 -6.55 14.17
N ASP A 282 -24.66 -5.35 13.84
CA ASP A 282 -25.92 -5.12 13.13
C ASP A 282 -25.89 -5.73 11.71
N VAL A 283 -24.79 -5.60 11.01
CA VAL A 283 -24.60 -6.25 9.69
C VAL A 283 -24.66 -7.78 9.84
N VAL A 284 -23.97 -8.34 10.83
CA VAL A 284 -24.02 -9.79 11.12
C VAL A 284 -25.44 -10.23 11.41
N LYS A 285 -26.16 -9.50 12.26
CA LYS A 285 -27.56 -9.75 12.62
C LYS A 285 -28.46 -9.74 11.38
N ALA A 286 -28.36 -8.72 10.54
CA ALA A 286 -29.17 -8.55 9.35
C ALA A 286 -28.87 -9.61 8.27
N LEU A 287 -27.65 -10.14 8.24
CA LEU A 287 -27.21 -11.14 7.29
C LEU A 287 -27.51 -12.59 7.74
N THR A 288 -27.25 -12.88 9.02
CA THR A 288 -27.28 -14.25 9.57
C THR A 288 -28.49 -14.53 10.45
N GLY A 289 -29.26 -13.52 10.82
CA GLY A 289 -30.37 -13.63 11.78
C GLY A 289 -29.91 -13.77 13.24
N ARG A 290 -28.61 -13.67 13.53
CA ARG A 290 -28.06 -13.90 14.87
C ARG A 290 -27.77 -12.60 15.60
N ILE A 291 -28.27 -12.47 16.80
CA ILE A 291 -27.92 -11.39 17.74
C ILE A 291 -26.72 -11.88 18.56
N LEU A 292 -25.59 -11.26 18.37
CA LEU A 292 -24.34 -11.63 19.04
C LEU A 292 -24.05 -10.66 20.20
N PRO A 293 -23.40 -11.12 21.28
CA PRO A 293 -23.04 -10.29 22.42
C PRO A 293 -21.91 -9.32 22.08
N ASP A 294 -21.79 -8.24 22.86
CA ASP A 294 -20.79 -7.18 22.67
C ASP A 294 -19.34 -7.67 22.80
N ASP A 295 -19.10 -8.77 23.53
CA ASP A 295 -17.79 -9.39 23.70
C ASP A 295 -17.39 -10.33 22.55
N THR A 296 -18.20 -10.42 21.50
CA THR A 296 -17.86 -11.17 20.27
C THR A 296 -16.48 -10.78 19.77
N LEU A 297 -15.64 -11.78 19.46
CA LEU A 297 -14.32 -11.53 18.87
C LEU A 297 -14.47 -11.13 17.41
N LEU A 298 -14.07 -9.90 17.07
CA LEU A 298 -14.14 -9.36 15.71
C LEU A 298 -12.74 -9.33 15.10
N ILE A 299 -12.52 -10.11 14.07
CA ILE A 299 -11.25 -10.21 13.35
C ILE A 299 -11.44 -9.91 11.87
N ALA A 300 -10.40 -9.41 11.20
CA ALA A 300 -10.47 -9.14 9.78
C ALA A 300 -9.12 -9.27 9.08
N THR A 301 -9.17 -9.59 7.79
CA THR A 301 -8.12 -9.27 6.82
C THR A 301 -8.63 -8.21 5.86
N SER A 302 -7.73 -7.42 5.27
CA SER A 302 -8.06 -6.36 4.33
C SER A 302 -6.95 -6.14 3.29
N GLY A 303 -7.28 -5.46 2.21
CA GLY A 303 -6.33 -5.09 1.18
C GLY A 303 -6.82 -5.39 -0.23
N ARG A 304 -5.97 -5.26 -1.24
CA ARG A 304 -6.31 -5.61 -2.63
C ARG A 304 -6.48 -7.12 -2.78
N CYS A 305 -7.29 -7.53 -3.75
CA CYS A 305 -7.53 -8.95 -4.04
C CYS A 305 -6.32 -9.60 -4.76
N GLU A 306 -5.19 -9.67 -4.05
CA GLU A 306 -4.03 -10.46 -4.44
C GLU A 306 -4.04 -11.75 -3.60
N PHE A 307 -4.86 -12.71 -3.98
CA PHE A 307 -5.32 -13.82 -3.16
C PHE A 307 -4.21 -14.58 -2.43
N ARG A 308 -3.14 -14.97 -3.16
CA ARG A 308 -1.97 -15.64 -2.59
C ARG A 308 -1.00 -14.65 -1.94
N ASN A 309 -0.68 -13.55 -2.62
CA ASN A 309 0.34 -12.61 -2.18
C ASN A 309 -0.04 -11.91 -0.87
N LYS A 310 -1.32 -11.58 -0.70
CA LYS A 310 -1.85 -11.03 0.56
C LYS A 310 -2.20 -12.09 1.60
N GLY A 311 -2.09 -13.38 1.26
CA GLY A 311 -2.35 -14.49 2.17
C GLY A 311 -3.83 -14.68 2.52
N ILE A 312 -4.74 -14.23 1.65
CA ILE A 312 -6.19 -14.41 1.85
C ILE A 312 -6.54 -15.89 1.88
N ASP A 313 -5.91 -16.69 1.02
CA ASP A 313 -6.00 -18.15 0.99
C ASP A 313 -5.63 -18.76 2.36
N LEU A 314 -4.50 -18.37 2.89
CA LEU A 314 -3.96 -18.85 4.17
C LEU A 314 -4.86 -18.44 5.34
N TYR A 315 -5.39 -17.21 5.32
CA TYR A 315 -6.34 -16.74 6.32
C TYR A 315 -7.60 -17.61 6.36
N LEU A 316 -8.19 -17.89 5.20
CA LEU A 316 -9.39 -18.72 5.12
C LEU A 316 -9.13 -20.19 5.53
N ASP A 317 -7.97 -20.75 5.17
CA ASP A 317 -7.59 -22.10 5.63
C ASP A 317 -7.35 -22.14 7.14
N ALA A 318 -6.73 -21.13 7.72
CA ALA A 318 -6.53 -21.04 9.17
C ALA A 318 -7.86 -20.87 9.93
N LEU A 319 -8.81 -20.11 9.39
CA LEU A 319 -10.17 -20.02 9.93
C LEU A 319 -10.89 -21.36 9.91
N ASN A 320 -10.68 -22.16 8.87
CA ASN A 320 -11.24 -23.51 8.80
C ASN A 320 -10.66 -24.43 9.87
N VAL A 321 -9.36 -24.37 10.13
CA VAL A 321 -8.72 -25.08 11.25
C VAL A 321 -9.27 -24.58 12.59
N MET A 322 -9.36 -23.25 12.78
CA MET A 322 -9.95 -22.64 13.99
C MET A 322 -11.37 -23.12 14.23
N ARG A 323 -12.22 -23.19 13.20
CA ARG A 323 -13.59 -23.70 13.29
C ARG A 323 -13.62 -25.13 13.84
N THR A 324 -12.71 -26.00 13.35
CA THR A 324 -12.59 -27.37 13.83
C THR A 324 -12.18 -27.42 15.31
N LEU A 325 -11.23 -26.56 15.71
CA LEU A 325 -10.77 -26.47 17.12
C LEU A 325 -11.88 -25.96 18.05
N LEU A 326 -12.66 -24.98 17.61
CA LEU A 326 -13.82 -24.47 18.37
C LEU A 326 -14.90 -25.53 18.54
N HIS A 327 -15.20 -26.31 17.50
CA HIS A 327 -16.17 -27.40 17.54
C HIS A 327 -15.78 -28.52 18.52
N SER A 328 -14.48 -28.75 18.68
CA SER A 328 -13.95 -29.77 19.58
C SER A 328 -13.88 -29.28 21.04
N ASN A 329 -14.08 -27.98 21.28
CA ASN A 329 -13.98 -27.37 22.61
C ASN A 329 -15.36 -27.07 23.18
N VAL A 330 -15.84 -27.96 24.06
CA VAL A 330 -17.15 -27.83 24.74
C VAL A 330 -17.28 -26.53 25.56
N GLN A 331 -16.17 -25.92 25.95
CA GLN A 331 -16.15 -24.66 26.73
C GLN A 331 -16.10 -23.41 25.82
N ALA A 332 -16.05 -23.58 24.51
CA ALA A 332 -16.02 -22.46 23.59
C ALA A 332 -17.44 -21.86 23.48
N THR A 333 -17.67 -20.74 24.12
CA THR A 333 -19.00 -20.08 24.14
C THR A 333 -19.00 -18.70 23.51
N ARG A 334 -17.83 -18.05 23.39
CA ARG A 334 -17.67 -16.74 22.78
C ARG A 334 -17.80 -16.83 21.26
N PRO A 335 -18.70 -16.08 20.61
CA PRO A 335 -18.76 -16.03 19.16
C PRO A 335 -17.53 -15.34 18.55
N VAL A 336 -17.19 -15.73 17.33
CA VAL A 336 -16.16 -15.11 16.50
C VAL A 336 -16.77 -14.69 15.18
N VAL A 337 -16.48 -13.47 14.73
CA VAL A 337 -16.79 -13.00 13.39
C VAL A 337 -15.50 -12.64 12.67
N ALA A 338 -15.25 -13.29 11.56
CA ALA A 338 -14.09 -13.06 10.70
C ALA A 338 -14.54 -12.38 9.41
N PHE A 339 -14.06 -11.17 9.18
CA PHE A 339 -14.34 -10.42 7.96
C PHE A 339 -13.22 -10.55 6.93
N VAL A 340 -13.62 -10.62 5.66
CA VAL A 340 -12.72 -10.46 4.51
C VAL A 340 -13.07 -9.12 3.85
N LEU A 341 -12.29 -8.07 4.16
CA LEU A 341 -12.49 -6.71 3.67
C LEU A 341 -11.64 -6.48 2.41
N VAL A 342 -11.99 -7.19 1.34
CA VAL A 342 -11.18 -7.27 0.11
C VAL A 342 -12.06 -6.89 -1.08
N PRO A 343 -11.87 -5.68 -1.66
CA PRO A 343 -12.68 -5.24 -2.78
C PRO A 343 -12.61 -6.18 -3.98
N SER A 344 -13.76 -6.43 -4.57
CA SER A 344 -13.96 -7.18 -5.80
C SER A 344 -14.86 -6.38 -6.75
N TRP A 345 -15.24 -6.96 -7.87
CA TRP A 345 -16.18 -6.32 -8.80
C TRP A 345 -17.61 -6.53 -8.33
N VAL A 346 -18.16 -5.53 -7.66
CA VAL A 346 -19.53 -5.53 -7.11
C VAL A 346 -20.49 -4.76 -8.02
N ASP A 347 -21.74 -5.23 -8.08
CA ASP A 347 -22.84 -4.51 -8.74
C ASP A 347 -23.54 -3.57 -7.77
N CYS A 348 -23.96 -4.08 -6.61
CA CYS A 348 -24.69 -3.30 -5.58
C CYS A 348 -24.66 -3.98 -4.21
N PRO A 349 -25.04 -3.26 -3.14
CA PRO A 349 -25.40 -3.87 -1.86
C PRO A 349 -26.58 -4.85 -2.03
N ARG A 350 -26.55 -5.96 -1.33
CA ARG A 350 -27.68 -6.91 -1.37
C ARG A 350 -28.96 -6.28 -0.85
N PHE A 351 -29.98 -6.28 -1.67
CA PHE A 351 -31.25 -5.60 -1.37
C PHE A 351 -31.90 -6.11 -0.06
N GLU A 352 -31.93 -7.43 0.14
CA GLU A 352 -32.51 -8.04 1.35
C GLU A 352 -31.72 -7.67 2.61
N LEU A 353 -30.38 -7.57 2.51
CA LEU A 353 -29.53 -7.15 3.61
C LEU A 353 -29.82 -5.70 4.01
N VAL A 354 -29.89 -4.81 3.04
CA VAL A 354 -30.24 -3.40 3.26
C VAL A 354 -31.64 -3.29 3.88
N GLY A 355 -32.60 -4.07 3.39
CA GLY A 355 -33.96 -4.14 3.94
C GLY A 355 -33.98 -4.56 5.42
N ASN A 356 -33.24 -5.62 5.78
CA ASN A 356 -33.11 -6.08 7.16
C ASN A 356 -32.42 -5.04 8.05
N LEU A 357 -31.39 -4.36 7.56
CA LEU A 357 -30.71 -3.28 8.29
C LEU A 357 -31.64 -2.10 8.57
N CYS A 358 -32.34 -1.61 7.56
CA CYS A 358 -33.25 -0.46 7.69
C CYS A 358 -34.43 -0.77 8.61
N SER A 359 -34.91 -2.00 8.60
CA SER A 359 -36.07 -2.45 9.40
C SER A 359 -35.66 -3.06 10.74
N ASN A 360 -34.36 -3.13 11.03
CA ASN A 360 -33.80 -3.77 12.24
C ASN A 360 -34.26 -5.24 12.43
N ILE A 361 -34.35 -5.99 11.33
CA ILE A 361 -34.81 -7.38 11.31
C ILE A 361 -33.65 -8.34 11.50
N ALA A 362 -33.84 -9.36 12.33
CA ALA A 362 -32.93 -10.48 12.52
C ALA A 362 -33.44 -11.71 11.78
N GLU A 363 -33.32 -11.72 10.47
CA GLU A 363 -33.70 -12.84 9.62
C GLU A 363 -32.49 -13.31 8.81
N ARG A 364 -32.27 -14.64 8.80
CA ARG A 364 -31.16 -15.24 8.07
C ARG A 364 -31.44 -15.20 6.57
N LEU A 365 -30.55 -14.56 5.84
CA LEU A 365 -30.63 -14.50 4.38
C LEU A 365 -30.12 -15.79 3.72
N PRO A 366 -30.57 -16.11 2.50
CA PRO A 366 -29.90 -17.09 1.67
C PRO A 366 -28.44 -16.69 1.46
N ASN A 367 -27.51 -17.67 1.52
CA ASN A 367 -26.09 -17.41 1.38
C ASN A 367 -25.55 -16.27 2.28
N PRO A 368 -25.61 -16.41 3.62
CA PRO A 368 -25.31 -15.35 4.58
C PRO A 368 -23.81 -15.16 4.82
N VAL A 369 -23.03 -15.19 3.74
CA VAL A 369 -21.56 -15.11 3.79
C VAL A 369 -21.01 -13.89 3.04
N VAL A 370 -21.85 -13.14 2.34
CA VAL A 370 -21.45 -12.01 1.51
C VAL A 370 -22.42 -10.85 1.62
N THR A 371 -21.91 -9.63 1.65
CA THR A 371 -22.69 -8.39 1.89
C THR A 371 -23.19 -7.73 0.60
N HIS A 372 -22.55 -7.97 -0.53
CA HIS A 372 -22.84 -7.34 -1.81
C HIS A 372 -23.05 -8.38 -2.91
N ASP A 373 -23.81 -8.02 -3.92
CA ASP A 373 -23.93 -8.79 -5.13
C ASP A 373 -22.73 -8.53 -6.03
N LEU A 374 -22.05 -9.61 -6.40
CA LEU A 374 -20.86 -9.57 -7.25
C LEU A 374 -21.24 -9.68 -8.71
N HIS A 375 -20.54 -8.96 -9.58
CA HIS A 375 -20.74 -9.03 -11.04
C HIS A 375 -20.53 -10.47 -11.57
N GLN A 376 -19.52 -11.17 -11.04
CA GLN A 376 -19.20 -12.55 -11.44
C GLN A 376 -18.94 -13.43 -10.21
N PRO A 377 -19.96 -13.78 -9.42
CA PRO A 377 -19.78 -14.50 -8.15
C PRO A 377 -19.17 -15.90 -8.31
N GLY A 378 -19.35 -16.52 -9.49
CA GLY A 378 -18.77 -17.84 -9.81
C GLY A 378 -17.26 -17.80 -10.03
N GLN A 379 -16.70 -16.64 -10.39
CA GLN A 379 -15.27 -16.46 -10.65
C GLN A 379 -14.51 -15.83 -9.46
N ASP A 380 -15.23 -15.30 -8.49
CA ASP A 380 -14.61 -14.69 -7.32
C ASP A 380 -13.83 -15.71 -6.49
N VAL A 381 -12.54 -15.42 -6.26
CA VAL A 381 -11.61 -16.35 -5.62
C VAL A 381 -11.89 -16.52 -4.13
N VAL A 382 -12.38 -15.47 -3.46
CA VAL A 382 -12.71 -15.49 -2.02
C VAL A 382 -13.96 -16.36 -1.81
N LEU A 383 -15.04 -16.08 -2.53
CA LEU A 383 -16.28 -16.87 -2.43
C LEU A 383 -16.09 -18.33 -2.85
N ARG A 384 -15.24 -18.58 -3.86
CA ARG A 384 -14.88 -19.94 -4.26
C ARG A 384 -14.21 -20.67 -3.10
N LYS A 385 -13.18 -20.08 -2.50
CA LYS A 385 -12.48 -20.67 -1.37
C LYS A 385 -13.42 -20.89 -0.18
N MET A 386 -14.29 -19.94 0.13
CA MET A 386 -15.27 -20.07 1.21
C MET A 386 -16.23 -21.26 0.96
N ARG A 387 -16.65 -21.48 -0.29
CA ARG A 387 -17.44 -22.68 -0.67
C ARG A 387 -16.63 -23.97 -0.51
N ASP A 388 -15.39 -23.99 -0.98
CA ASP A 388 -14.52 -25.17 -0.93
C ASP A 388 -14.28 -25.64 0.51
N VAL A 389 -14.16 -24.73 1.46
CA VAL A 389 -14.02 -25.02 2.89
C VAL A 389 -15.36 -25.04 3.63
N ASN A 390 -16.47 -24.90 2.91
CA ASN A 390 -17.84 -24.99 3.44
C ASN A 390 -18.15 -23.98 4.56
N PHE A 391 -17.80 -22.72 4.39
CA PHE A 391 -18.29 -21.62 5.23
C PHE A 391 -19.71 -21.23 4.80
N THR A 392 -20.69 -21.53 5.64
CA THR A 392 -22.12 -21.31 5.36
C THR A 392 -22.84 -20.52 6.44
N ASN A 393 -22.13 -20.16 7.51
CA ASN A 393 -22.65 -19.40 8.66
C ASN A 393 -23.99 -19.99 9.18
N LYS A 394 -23.95 -21.25 9.60
CA LYS A 394 -25.10 -21.94 10.19
C LYS A 394 -25.48 -21.28 11.52
N PRO A 395 -26.74 -21.45 11.98
CA PRO A 395 -27.21 -20.83 13.23
C PRO A 395 -26.41 -21.22 14.47
N ASP A 396 -25.81 -22.39 14.49
CA ASP A 396 -25.00 -22.95 15.58
C ASP A 396 -23.49 -22.78 15.41
N ASP A 397 -23.02 -22.22 14.30
CA ASP A 397 -21.61 -21.97 14.06
C ASP A 397 -21.07 -20.94 15.07
N GLN A 398 -19.98 -21.24 15.74
CA GLN A 398 -19.32 -20.30 16.64
C GLN A 398 -18.43 -19.30 15.89
N LEU A 399 -17.92 -19.69 14.74
CA LEU A 399 -17.16 -18.84 13.83
C LEU A 399 -18.03 -18.52 12.61
N LEU A 400 -18.31 -17.25 12.42
CA LEU A 400 -18.94 -16.71 11.22
C LEU A 400 -17.89 -16.06 10.35
N VAL A 401 -17.92 -16.33 9.04
CA VAL A 401 -17.00 -15.73 8.07
C VAL A 401 -17.82 -14.92 7.07
N ILE A 402 -17.50 -13.62 6.93
CA ILE A 402 -18.28 -12.69 6.11
C ILE A 402 -17.35 -12.00 5.12
N ASP A 403 -17.64 -12.16 3.84
CA ASP A 403 -17.00 -11.43 2.76
C ASP A 403 -17.67 -10.06 2.56
N VAL A 404 -16.85 -9.03 2.54
CA VAL A 404 -17.23 -7.63 2.32
C VAL A 404 -16.48 -7.14 1.09
N PRO A 405 -16.96 -7.46 -0.13
CA PRO A 405 -16.22 -7.30 -1.36
C PRO A 405 -16.29 -5.89 -1.94
N CYS A 406 -16.37 -4.87 -1.09
CA CYS A 406 -16.47 -3.47 -1.52
C CYS A 406 -15.40 -2.60 -0.88
N TYR A 407 -15.18 -1.42 -1.45
CA TYR A 407 -14.41 -0.38 -0.80
C TYR A 407 -15.22 0.26 0.33
N LEU A 408 -14.68 0.21 1.54
CA LEU A 408 -15.25 0.89 2.70
C LEU A 408 -14.88 2.39 2.63
N ASN A 409 -15.70 3.16 1.97
CA ASN A 409 -15.51 4.60 1.72
C ASN A 409 -16.52 5.50 2.46
N GLY A 410 -17.36 4.91 3.33
CA GLY A 410 -18.44 5.60 4.03
C GLY A 410 -19.76 5.65 3.27
N HIS A 411 -19.84 5.10 2.06
CA HIS A 411 -21.00 5.14 1.17
C HIS A 411 -21.18 3.81 0.43
N ASP A 412 -20.87 2.70 1.09
CA ASP A 412 -20.93 1.36 0.51
C ASP A 412 -22.34 0.75 0.52
N GLY A 413 -23.31 1.41 1.16
CA GLY A 413 -24.72 0.98 1.23
C GLY A 413 -25.00 -0.10 2.29
N VAL A 414 -23.99 -0.59 3.01
CA VAL A 414 -24.11 -1.60 4.07
C VAL A 414 -23.52 -1.10 5.38
N PHE A 415 -22.22 -0.86 5.42
CA PHE A 415 -21.53 -0.39 6.63
C PHE A 415 -21.70 1.12 6.82
N GLU A 416 -21.67 1.90 5.75
CA GLU A 416 -21.70 3.38 5.78
C GLU A 416 -20.61 3.95 6.72
N LEU A 417 -19.49 3.24 6.78
CA LEU A 417 -18.30 3.58 7.56
C LEU A 417 -17.08 3.51 6.65
N SER A 418 -16.11 4.39 6.90
CA SER A 418 -14.81 4.28 6.23
C SER A 418 -14.03 3.07 6.75
N TYR A 419 -13.01 2.66 6.00
CA TYR A 419 -12.12 1.57 6.45
C TYR A 419 -11.54 1.84 7.85
N TYR A 420 -11.09 3.06 8.12
CA TYR A 420 -10.55 3.42 9.43
C TYR A 420 -11.61 3.42 10.54
N ASP A 421 -12.86 3.77 10.22
CA ASP A 421 -13.96 3.66 11.17
C ASP A 421 -14.27 2.20 11.51
N VAL A 422 -14.19 1.28 10.56
CA VAL A 422 -14.35 -0.16 10.81
C VAL A 422 -13.15 -0.72 11.56
N LEU A 423 -11.94 -0.34 11.17
CA LEU A 423 -10.68 -0.83 11.75
C LEU A 423 -10.64 -0.62 13.27
N VAL A 424 -11.03 0.55 13.76
CA VAL A 424 -11.00 0.86 15.20
C VAL A 424 -11.89 -0.07 16.04
N GLY A 425 -12.90 -0.69 15.44
CA GLY A 425 -13.83 -1.63 16.09
C GLY A 425 -13.33 -3.07 16.18
N LEU A 426 -12.29 -3.43 15.43
CA LEU A 426 -11.75 -4.78 15.41
C LEU A 426 -10.92 -5.10 16.67
N ASP A 427 -10.85 -6.37 17.01
CA ASP A 427 -10.01 -6.88 18.10
C ASP A 427 -8.66 -7.35 17.59
N LEU A 428 -8.60 -7.82 16.35
CA LEU A 428 -7.42 -8.38 15.71
C LEU A 428 -7.51 -8.23 14.21
N THR A 429 -6.40 -7.91 13.56
CA THR A 429 -6.25 -7.99 12.10
C THR A 429 -5.23 -9.06 11.74
N VAL A 430 -5.40 -9.65 10.55
CA VAL A 430 -4.57 -10.77 10.09
C VAL A 430 -4.14 -10.55 8.65
N PHE A 431 -2.84 -10.42 8.43
CA PHE A 431 -2.23 -10.17 7.13
C PHE A 431 -1.10 -11.17 6.86
N PRO A 432 -1.43 -12.44 6.58
CA PRO A 432 -0.42 -13.50 6.49
C PRO A 432 0.22 -13.53 5.10
N SER A 433 0.72 -12.37 4.65
CA SER A 433 1.19 -12.11 3.30
C SER A 433 2.38 -13.00 2.91
N TYR A 434 2.38 -13.43 1.64
CA TYR A 434 3.53 -14.06 0.99
C TYR A 434 4.43 -13.02 0.32
N TYR A 435 3.84 -12.02 -0.33
CA TYR A 435 4.57 -10.92 -0.97
C TYR A 435 4.01 -9.57 -0.52
N GLU A 436 4.74 -8.88 0.32
CA GLU A 436 4.35 -7.58 0.86
C GLU A 436 5.60 -6.72 1.09
N PRO A 437 5.98 -5.85 0.16
CA PRO A 437 7.20 -5.04 0.27
C PRO A 437 7.33 -4.25 1.56
N TRP A 438 6.24 -3.63 2.02
CA TRP A 438 6.18 -3.01 3.34
C TRP A 438 5.05 -3.59 4.17
N GLY A 439 3.81 -3.22 3.90
CA GLY A 439 2.62 -3.62 4.64
C GLY A 439 2.01 -2.43 5.38
N TYR A 440 1.27 -1.60 4.68
CA TYR A 440 0.52 -0.51 5.30
C TYR A 440 -0.59 -1.03 6.20
N THR A 441 -1.30 -2.07 5.80
CA THR A 441 -2.44 -2.60 6.56
C THR A 441 -2.08 -3.05 7.98
N PRO A 442 -0.99 -3.80 8.24
CA PRO A 442 -0.59 -4.07 9.61
C PRO A 442 -0.08 -2.83 10.36
N LEU A 443 0.58 -1.89 9.67
CA LEU A 443 1.02 -0.62 10.27
C LEU A 443 -0.17 0.25 10.67
N GLU A 444 -1.19 0.39 9.82
CA GLU A 444 -2.44 1.08 10.12
C GLU A 444 -3.14 0.44 11.31
N SER A 445 -3.18 -0.88 11.36
CA SER A 445 -3.79 -1.64 12.45
C SER A 445 -3.17 -1.27 13.81
N VAL A 446 -1.84 -1.35 13.93
CA VAL A 446 -1.17 -0.99 15.20
C VAL A 446 -1.29 0.49 15.53
N ALA A 447 -1.38 1.37 14.54
CA ALA A 447 -1.63 2.79 14.73
C ALA A 447 -3.00 3.05 15.38
N PHE A 448 -4.02 2.29 14.97
CA PHE A 448 -5.35 2.31 15.59
C PHE A 448 -5.44 1.51 16.90
N GLY A 449 -4.33 0.99 17.39
CA GLY A 449 -4.27 0.22 18.62
C GLY A 449 -4.90 -1.17 18.48
N VAL A 450 -5.00 -1.70 17.27
CA VAL A 450 -5.51 -3.04 17.00
C VAL A 450 -4.31 -3.98 16.81
N PRO A 451 -4.16 -4.99 17.68
CA PRO A 451 -3.13 -6.02 17.49
C PRO A 451 -3.23 -6.66 16.11
N THR A 452 -2.11 -7.06 15.56
CA THR A 452 -2.06 -7.61 14.20
C THR A 452 -1.17 -8.83 14.09
N ILE A 453 -1.51 -9.72 13.16
CA ILE A 453 -0.68 -10.87 12.77
C ILE A 453 -0.21 -10.63 11.33
N THR A 454 1.09 -10.71 11.11
CA THR A 454 1.72 -10.60 9.80
C THR A 454 2.78 -11.68 9.63
N THR A 455 3.62 -11.58 8.61
CA THR A 455 4.70 -12.55 8.36
C THR A 455 6.06 -11.88 8.26
N ASN A 456 7.13 -12.66 8.37
CA ASN A 456 8.51 -12.24 8.11
C ASN A 456 8.78 -11.87 6.65
N LEU A 457 7.88 -12.26 5.72
CA LEU A 457 7.96 -11.89 4.29
C LEU A 457 7.35 -10.52 4.00
N ALA A 458 6.63 -9.94 4.95
CA ALA A 458 6.20 -8.54 4.89
C ALA A 458 7.30 -7.63 5.47
N GLY A 459 7.60 -6.54 4.78
CA GLY A 459 8.64 -5.60 5.22
C GLY A 459 8.39 -5.04 6.63
N PHE A 460 7.15 -4.69 6.96
CA PHE A 460 6.78 -4.26 8.31
C PHE A 460 6.96 -5.38 9.35
N GLY A 461 6.62 -6.62 9.01
CA GLY A 461 6.84 -7.77 9.90
C GLY A 461 8.32 -7.97 10.21
N GLN A 462 9.18 -7.93 9.18
CA GLN A 462 10.63 -8.00 9.36
C GLN A 462 11.16 -6.82 10.19
N TRP A 463 10.69 -5.59 9.92
CA TRP A 463 11.06 -4.42 10.71
C TRP A 463 10.69 -4.57 12.20
N VAL A 464 9.54 -5.18 12.50
CA VAL A 464 9.16 -5.47 13.90
C VAL A 464 10.12 -6.47 14.52
N LEU A 465 10.51 -7.56 13.82
CA LEU A 465 11.47 -8.53 14.30
C LEU A 465 12.86 -7.92 14.58
N ASP A 466 13.25 -6.94 13.78
CA ASP A 466 14.56 -6.28 13.90
C ASP A 466 14.61 -5.24 15.01
N ASN A 467 13.47 -4.70 15.46
CA ASN A 467 13.42 -3.55 16.37
C ASN A 467 12.71 -3.82 17.71
N PHE A 468 12.00 -4.93 17.85
CA PHE A 468 11.25 -5.29 19.07
C PHE A 468 11.56 -6.72 19.50
N ASP A 469 11.26 -7.03 20.76
CA ASP A 469 11.31 -8.42 21.23
C ASP A 469 10.31 -9.29 20.46
N THR A 470 10.65 -10.54 20.27
CA THR A 470 9.81 -11.52 19.57
C THR A 470 8.49 -11.84 20.27
N ASP A 471 8.36 -11.47 21.56
CA ASP A 471 7.10 -11.60 22.29
C ASP A 471 6.07 -10.58 21.77
N PRO A 472 4.95 -11.04 21.18
CA PRO A 472 3.88 -10.14 20.71
C PRO A 472 3.28 -9.27 21.81
N ALA A 473 3.50 -9.57 23.09
CA ALA A 473 3.09 -8.72 24.19
C ALA A 473 3.86 -7.39 24.24
N SER A 474 5.08 -7.34 23.70
CA SER A 474 5.92 -6.14 23.67
C SER A 474 5.57 -5.18 22.53
N SER A 475 5.12 -5.71 21.39
CA SER A 475 4.87 -4.94 20.16
C SER A 475 3.41 -4.86 19.73
N GLY A 476 2.55 -5.77 20.23
CA GLY A 476 1.18 -5.95 19.70
C GLY A 476 1.14 -6.57 18.29
N VAL A 477 2.27 -7.07 17.80
CA VAL A 477 2.41 -7.69 16.48
C VAL A 477 2.91 -9.12 16.62
N THR A 478 2.18 -10.06 16.06
CA THR A 478 2.65 -11.45 15.90
C THR A 478 3.22 -11.60 14.50
N VAL A 479 4.47 -12.01 14.38
CA VAL A 479 5.13 -12.25 13.10
C VAL A 479 5.28 -13.76 12.90
N LEU A 480 4.51 -14.31 11.95
CA LEU A 480 4.59 -15.72 11.60
C LEU A 480 5.79 -15.96 10.69
N HIS A 481 6.45 -17.09 10.88
CA HIS A 481 7.50 -17.54 9.97
C HIS A 481 6.87 -18.20 8.74
N ARG A 482 6.97 -17.52 7.59
CA ARG A 482 6.50 -18.01 6.29
C ARG A 482 7.65 -18.17 5.32
N THR A 483 7.62 -19.26 4.53
CA THR A 483 8.58 -19.56 3.45
C THR A 483 7.83 -19.95 2.18
N ASP A 484 8.54 -20.26 1.10
CA ASP A 484 7.94 -20.76 -0.14
C ASP A 484 7.25 -22.12 0.03
N SER A 485 7.68 -22.92 1.03
CA SER A 485 7.33 -24.34 1.14
C SER A 485 6.56 -24.71 2.42
N ASN A 486 6.39 -23.80 3.40
CA ASN A 486 5.79 -24.11 4.69
C ASN A 486 4.33 -23.63 4.84
N TYR A 487 3.56 -23.65 3.76
CA TYR A 487 2.17 -23.15 3.77
C TYR A 487 1.31 -23.83 4.84
N SER A 488 1.33 -25.17 4.90
CA SER A 488 0.52 -25.93 5.87
C SER A 488 0.91 -25.63 7.32
N GLU A 489 2.19 -25.55 7.61
CA GLU A 489 2.72 -25.22 8.95
C GLU A 489 2.29 -23.80 9.35
N THR A 490 2.33 -22.86 8.41
CA THR A 490 1.90 -21.48 8.65
C THR A 490 0.40 -21.39 8.89
N VAL A 491 -0.42 -22.18 8.17
CA VAL A 491 -1.87 -22.28 8.42
C VAL A 491 -2.14 -22.71 9.86
N HIS A 492 -1.47 -23.77 10.34
CA HIS A 492 -1.63 -24.25 11.71
C HIS A 492 -1.09 -23.28 12.76
N ALA A 493 0.05 -22.62 12.48
CA ALA A 493 0.59 -21.58 13.35
C ALA A 493 -0.37 -20.40 13.48
N LEU A 494 -0.96 -19.94 12.37
CA LEU A 494 -1.98 -18.88 12.39
C LEU A 494 -3.22 -19.31 13.18
N ALA A 495 -3.72 -20.53 12.94
CA ALA A 495 -4.88 -21.03 13.68
C ALA A 495 -4.62 -21.11 15.20
N ALA A 496 -3.40 -21.51 15.61
CA ALA A 496 -3.00 -21.52 17.01
C ALA A 496 -2.97 -20.10 17.61
N GLU A 497 -2.46 -19.10 16.86
CA GLU A 497 -2.49 -17.70 17.31
C GLU A 497 -3.93 -17.15 17.41
N LEU A 498 -4.79 -17.47 16.45
CA LEU A 498 -6.21 -17.10 16.52
C LEU A 498 -6.89 -17.70 17.76
N MET A 499 -6.62 -18.95 18.08
CA MET A 499 -7.10 -19.60 19.32
C MET A 499 -6.52 -18.96 20.58
N ARG A 500 -5.26 -18.50 20.54
CA ARG A 500 -4.66 -17.76 21.66
C ARG A 500 -5.38 -16.43 21.91
N TYR A 501 -5.70 -15.67 20.84
CA TYR A 501 -6.53 -14.46 20.95
C TYR A 501 -7.96 -14.76 21.40
N TYR A 502 -8.51 -15.87 20.96
CA TYR A 502 -9.84 -16.33 21.40
C TYR A 502 -9.93 -16.52 22.92
N HIS A 503 -8.91 -17.14 23.51
CA HIS A 503 -8.84 -17.41 24.95
C HIS A 503 -8.21 -16.26 25.76
N MET A 504 -7.78 -15.18 25.11
CA MET A 504 -7.05 -14.11 25.76
C MET A 504 -7.93 -13.32 26.74
N PRO A 505 -7.52 -13.20 28.02
CA PRO A 505 -8.24 -12.35 28.97
C PRO A 505 -8.24 -10.87 28.54
N ALA A 506 -9.30 -10.15 28.85
CA ALA A 506 -9.47 -8.74 28.49
C ALA A 506 -8.27 -7.86 28.92
N ARG A 507 -7.68 -8.13 30.09
CA ARG A 507 -6.48 -7.40 30.57
C ARG A 507 -5.28 -7.58 29.64
N GLN A 508 -5.07 -8.80 29.14
CA GLN A 508 -3.97 -9.08 28.19
C GLN A 508 -4.24 -8.46 26.84
N MET A 509 -5.49 -8.49 26.37
CA MET A 509 -5.89 -7.82 25.13
C MET A 509 -5.60 -6.32 25.20
N LEU A 510 -5.98 -5.64 26.29
CA LEU A 510 -5.68 -4.22 26.51
C LEU A 510 -4.18 -3.94 26.54
N ALA A 511 -3.38 -4.84 27.11
CA ALA A 511 -1.92 -4.73 27.10
C ALA A 511 -1.36 -4.79 25.67
N ARG A 512 -1.86 -5.71 24.85
CA ARG A 512 -1.46 -5.82 23.42
C ARG A 512 -1.90 -4.62 22.59
N MET A 513 -3.09 -4.07 22.86
CA MET A 513 -3.56 -2.83 22.23
C MET A 513 -2.64 -1.63 22.56
N LYS A 514 -2.18 -1.54 23.80
CA LYS A 514 -1.21 -0.52 24.21
C LYS A 514 0.14 -0.70 23.55
N ALA A 515 0.64 -1.94 23.50
CA ALA A 515 1.89 -2.30 22.84
C ALA A 515 1.84 -1.96 21.34
N ALA A 516 0.74 -2.26 20.65
CA ALA A 516 0.51 -1.89 19.26
C ALA A 516 0.68 -0.38 19.02
N ARG A 517 0.09 0.46 19.89
CA ARG A 517 0.24 1.92 19.81
C ARG A 517 1.68 2.39 20.03
N ILE A 518 2.44 1.70 20.86
CA ILE A 518 3.87 2.00 21.06
C ILE A 518 4.65 1.70 19.79
N THR A 519 4.42 0.52 19.19
CA THR A 519 5.04 0.15 17.91
C THR A 519 4.74 1.17 16.81
N ALA A 520 3.49 1.63 16.72
CA ALA A 520 3.11 2.65 15.73
C ALA A 520 3.82 4.00 15.95
N LYS A 521 4.19 4.37 17.18
CA LYS A 521 4.94 5.60 17.46
C LYS A 521 6.36 5.54 16.93
N GLU A 522 6.98 4.36 16.91
CA GLU A 522 8.31 4.17 16.36
C GLU A 522 8.30 4.14 14.82
N ALA A 523 7.15 3.88 14.20
CA ALA A 523 6.96 3.84 12.75
C ALA A 523 6.35 5.14 12.19
N GLN A 524 6.82 6.29 12.67
CA GLN A 524 6.38 7.61 12.20
C GLN A 524 7.43 8.27 11.31
N TRP A 525 6.98 9.21 10.47
CA TRP A 525 7.88 9.99 9.61
C TRP A 525 8.99 10.70 10.40
N LYS A 526 8.72 11.11 11.64
CA LYS A 526 9.73 11.71 12.52
C LYS A 526 10.96 10.81 12.72
N GLN A 527 10.77 9.50 12.79
CA GLN A 527 11.84 8.52 12.93
C GLN A 527 12.45 8.14 11.57
N PHE A 528 11.61 7.92 10.56
CA PHE A 528 12.06 7.37 9.28
C PHE A 528 12.63 8.41 8.31
N ILE A 529 12.34 9.71 8.51
CA ILE A 529 12.79 10.75 7.59
C ILE A 529 14.33 10.87 7.52
N ALA A 530 15.03 10.44 8.56
CA ALA A 530 16.49 10.47 8.60
C ALA A 530 17.14 9.65 7.47
N ALA A 531 16.56 8.48 7.13
CA ALA A 531 17.04 7.64 6.03
C ALA A 531 16.86 8.33 4.66
N TYR A 532 15.75 9.07 4.48
CA TYR A 532 15.56 9.89 3.29
C TYR A 532 16.56 11.07 3.24
N GLN A 533 16.84 11.72 4.38
CA GLN A 533 17.83 12.79 4.45
C GLN A 533 19.24 12.28 4.11
N GLU A 534 19.57 11.04 4.49
CA GLU A 534 20.82 10.38 4.07
C GLU A 534 20.86 10.22 2.54
N ALA A 535 19.78 9.73 1.92
CA ALA A 535 19.70 9.61 0.45
C ALA A 535 19.82 10.96 -0.27
N TYR A 536 19.32 12.05 0.34
CA TYR A 536 19.41 13.42 -0.20
C TYR A 536 20.74 14.12 0.11
N SER A 537 21.61 13.57 0.97
CA SER A 537 22.86 14.20 1.35
C SER A 537 23.83 14.24 0.18
N PHE A 538 24.56 15.35 0.07
CA PHE A 538 25.71 15.46 -0.81
C PHE A 538 26.94 15.02 -0.03
N ASP A 539 27.74 14.13 -0.61
CA ASP A 539 29.03 13.78 -0.02
C ASP A 539 29.85 15.07 0.15
N GLU A 540 30.38 15.30 1.34
CA GLU A 540 31.27 16.43 1.62
C GLU A 540 32.69 16.17 1.11
#